data_f6c1d0e38583b8c05f943cbe6bdb3734
#
_entry.id   f6c1d0e38583b8c05f943cbe6bdb3734
#
_cell.length_a   1.000
_cell.length_b   1.000
_cell.length_c   1.000
_cell.angle_alpha   90.00
_cell.angle_beta   90.00
_cell.angle_gamma   90.00
#
_symmetry.space_group_name_H-M   'P 1'
#
loop_
_entity.id
_entity.type
_entity.pdbx_description
1 polymer ?
#
loop_
_entity_poly.entity_id
_entity_poly.type
_entity_poly.pdbx_seq_one_letter_code
_entity_poly.pdbx_strand_id
1 'polypeptide(L)'
;RYRSGEINAVECLSQECAALGDVVPGVLETFVGQCDLDAFFPPFVAFCERHKIPVTILSDGLDFYVESLLKKHGLERLPWFANHAKFVSDDGVTKLKPSFPYRSEHCEQCGNCKRNHMLASSADDDTLIYVGDGISDRCAVRYADVVFAKADLIRYCQSQNISFHEFRDFRDVKARMERILQQGRLTPRREARMARRDAFIAE
;
A
#
# COMPACT_ATOMS: atom_id res chain seq x y z
N ARG A 1 -0.12 12.74 15.73
CA ARG A 1 -0.14 13.88 14.81
C ARG A 1 -0.53 13.45 13.40
N TYR A 2 0.09 12.40 12.81
CA TYR A 2 -0.30 11.89 11.49
C TYR A 2 -1.75 11.36 11.49
N ARG A 3 -2.14 10.60 12.51
CA ARG A 3 -3.53 10.08 12.64
C ARG A 3 -4.58 11.18 12.81
N SER A 4 -4.22 12.31 13.42
CA SER A 4 -5.11 13.48 13.59
C SER A 4 -5.14 14.37 12.35
N GLY A 5 -4.27 14.15 11.37
CA GLY A 5 -4.16 14.98 10.16
C GLY A 5 -3.41 16.29 10.37
N GLU A 6 -2.70 16.46 11.50
CA GLU A 6 -1.86 17.64 11.76
C GLU A 6 -0.62 17.67 10.87
N ILE A 7 -0.09 16.50 10.54
CA ILE A 7 1.04 16.32 9.62
C ILE A 7 0.68 15.31 8.56
N ASN A 8 1.28 15.44 7.38
CA ASN A 8 1.10 14.50 6.28
C ASN A 8 2.07 13.30 6.36
N ALA A 9 1.97 12.35 5.42
CA ALA A 9 2.82 11.16 5.40
C ALA A 9 4.31 11.48 5.19
N VAL A 10 4.61 12.49 4.37
CA VAL A 10 6.00 12.95 4.12
C VAL A 10 6.63 13.49 5.40
N GLU A 11 5.91 14.36 6.11
CA GLU A 11 6.38 14.92 7.38
C GLU A 11 6.52 13.83 8.45
N CYS A 12 5.55 12.90 8.54
CA CYS A 12 5.58 11.80 9.48
C CYS A 12 6.84 10.95 9.29
N LEU A 13 7.04 10.39 8.10
CA LEU A 13 8.17 9.52 7.80
C LEU A 13 9.51 10.26 7.92
N SER A 14 9.57 11.56 7.54
CA SER A 14 10.77 12.36 7.71
C SER A 14 11.13 12.58 9.18
N GLN A 15 10.13 12.83 10.05
CA GLN A 15 10.34 12.96 11.49
C GLN A 15 10.74 11.63 12.14
N GLU A 16 10.13 10.52 11.72
CA GLU A 16 10.48 9.17 12.19
C GLU A 16 11.94 8.82 11.84
N CYS A 17 12.35 9.05 10.60
CA CYS A 17 13.74 8.84 10.18
C CYS A 17 14.71 9.75 10.95
N ALA A 18 14.38 11.01 11.16
CA ALA A 18 15.20 11.94 11.91
C ALA A 18 15.34 11.54 13.40
N ALA A 19 14.30 10.97 13.98
CA ALA A 19 14.28 10.51 15.36
C ALA A 19 15.19 9.29 15.63
N LEU A 20 15.57 8.54 14.59
CA LEU A 20 16.50 7.42 14.72
C LEU A 20 17.93 7.87 15.10
N GLY A 21 18.28 9.13 14.83
CA GLY A 21 19.62 9.66 15.14
C GLY A 21 20.71 9.00 14.33
N ASP A 22 21.76 8.48 15.01
CA ASP A 22 22.83 7.73 14.37
C ASP A 22 22.36 6.30 14.07
N VAL A 23 22.37 5.96 12.81
CA VAL A 23 21.83 4.69 12.32
C VAL A 23 22.98 3.77 11.92
N VAL A 24 23.07 2.61 12.55
CA VAL A 24 23.97 1.55 12.12
C VAL A 24 23.22 0.64 11.14
N PRO A 25 23.56 0.62 9.86
CA PRO A 25 22.83 -0.15 8.84
C PRO A 25 22.58 -1.62 9.22
N GLY A 26 23.61 -2.32 9.73
CA GLY A 26 23.47 -3.72 10.17
C GLY A 26 22.47 -3.94 11.30
N VAL A 27 22.20 -2.93 12.14
CA VAL A 27 21.17 -3.00 13.19
C VAL A 27 19.78 -2.94 12.57
N LEU A 28 19.57 -2.05 11.60
CA LEU A 28 18.29 -1.98 10.87
C LEU A 28 18.01 -3.26 10.08
N GLU A 29 19.01 -3.80 9.40
CA GLU A 29 18.89 -5.07 8.68
C GLU A 29 18.51 -6.22 9.63
N THR A 30 19.15 -6.29 10.80
CA THR A 30 18.82 -7.27 11.84
C THR A 30 17.38 -7.11 12.32
N PHE A 31 16.94 -5.88 12.58
CA PHE A 31 15.58 -5.59 13.01
C PHE A 31 14.55 -5.98 11.94
N VAL A 32 14.77 -5.58 10.68
CA VAL A 32 13.90 -5.95 9.57
C VAL A 32 13.87 -7.48 9.37
N GLY A 33 14.99 -8.16 9.57
CA GLY A 33 15.06 -9.62 9.53
C GLY A 33 14.16 -10.34 10.56
N GLN A 34 13.85 -9.66 11.69
CA GLN A 34 12.91 -10.16 12.69
C GLN A 34 11.43 -9.89 12.34
N CYS A 35 11.18 -8.95 11.42
CA CYS A 35 9.84 -8.69 10.94
C CYS A 35 9.35 -9.82 10.01
N ASP A 36 8.04 -9.96 9.91
CA ASP A 36 7.44 -10.99 9.08
C ASP A 36 6.21 -10.46 8.34
N LEU A 37 5.88 -11.14 7.24
CA LEU A 37 4.64 -10.91 6.52
C LEU A 37 3.50 -11.71 7.18
N ASP A 38 2.26 -11.33 6.88
CA ASP A 38 1.10 -12.19 7.14
C ASP A 38 1.36 -13.57 6.52
N ALA A 39 1.34 -14.62 7.34
CA ALA A 39 1.66 -15.99 6.93
C ALA A 39 0.77 -16.50 5.77
N PHE A 40 -0.38 -15.87 5.54
CA PHE A 40 -1.31 -16.21 4.47
C PHE A 40 -1.15 -15.35 3.22
N PHE A 41 -0.25 -14.36 3.23
CA PHE A 41 0.02 -13.54 2.05
C PHE A 41 0.70 -14.35 0.93
N PRO A 42 1.76 -15.15 1.15
CA PRO A 42 2.32 -15.98 0.09
C PRO A 42 1.33 -16.98 -0.52
N PRO A 43 0.49 -17.72 0.25
CA PRO A 43 -0.58 -18.55 -0.31
C PRO A 43 -1.64 -17.76 -1.09
N PHE A 44 -1.93 -16.52 -0.69
CA PHE A 44 -2.82 -15.62 -1.42
C PHE A 44 -2.22 -15.20 -2.76
N VAL A 45 -0.94 -14.83 -2.80
CA VAL A 45 -0.23 -14.52 -4.04
C VAL A 45 -0.27 -15.71 -5.00
N ALA A 46 0.04 -16.91 -4.53
CA ALA A 46 -0.03 -18.12 -5.35
C ALA A 46 -1.46 -18.41 -5.87
N PHE A 47 -2.49 -18.06 -5.09
CA PHE A 47 -3.87 -18.12 -5.56
C PHE A 47 -4.12 -17.10 -6.69
N CYS A 48 -3.70 -15.85 -6.53
CA CYS A 48 -3.84 -14.81 -7.55
C CYS A 48 -3.14 -15.20 -8.87
N GLU A 49 -1.92 -15.72 -8.80
CA GLU A 49 -1.16 -16.21 -9.96
C GLU A 49 -1.90 -17.29 -10.73
N ARG A 50 -2.46 -18.31 -10.03
CA ARG A 50 -3.25 -19.37 -10.69
C ARG A 50 -4.48 -18.84 -11.41
N HIS A 51 -5.06 -17.74 -10.91
CA HIS A 51 -6.23 -17.09 -11.51
C HIS A 51 -5.86 -15.94 -12.46
N LYS A 52 -4.55 -15.74 -12.74
CA LYS A 52 -4.04 -14.65 -13.59
C LYS A 52 -4.46 -13.27 -13.10
N ILE A 53 -4.53 -13.08 -11.79
CA ILE A 53 -4.82 -11.80 -11.14
C ILE A 53 -3.48 -11.15 -10.78
N PRO A 54 -3.11 -10.02 -11.40
CA PRO A 54 -1.89 -9.30 -11.05
C PRO A 54 -1.96 -8.79 -9.61
N VAL A 55 -0.82 -8.86 -8.91
CA VAL A 55 -0.67 -8.33 -7.55
C VAL A 55 0.44 -7.30 -7.55
N THR A 56 0.16 -6.10 -7.06
CA THR A 56 1.15 -5.02 -6.87
C THR A 56 1.12 -4.57 -5.42
N ILE A 57 2.30 -4.37 -4.83
CA ILE A 57 2.44 -3.91 -3.45
C ILE A 57 2.69 -2.41 -3.44
N LEU A 58 1.87 -1.66 -2.70
CA LEU A 58 1.96 -0.22 -2.55
C LEU A 58 2.20 0.12 -1.08
N SER A 59 3.41 0.59 -0.75
CA SER A 59 3.83 0.88 0.61
C SER A 59 4.16 2.36 0.79
N ASP A 60 3.67 2.98 1.87
CA ASP A 60 4.14 4.31 2.32
C ASP A 60 5.41 4.23 3.18
N GLY A 61 5.91 3.01 3.36
CA GLY A 61 7.18 2.77 4.05
C GLY A 61 8.40 2.89 3.12
N LEU A 62 9.53 2.37 3.57
CA LEU A 62 10.82 2.50 2.88
C LEU A 62 11.18 1.23 2.09
N ASP A 63 11.82 1.42 0.96
CA ASP A 63 12.22 0.39 -0.01
C ASP A 63 13.03 -0.75 0.62
N PHE A 64 14.04 -0.44 1.43
CA PHE A 64 14.97 -1.43 1.97
C PHE A 64 14.27 -2.54 2.79
N TYR A 65 13.22 -2.22 3.56
CA TYR A 65 12.53 -3.25 4.31
C TYR A 65 11.44 -3.95 3.50
N VAL A 66 10.82 -3.26 2.54
CA VAL A 66 9.88 -3.91 1.60
C VAL A 66 10.62 -4.96 0.79
N GLU A 67 11.75 -4.59 0.19
CA GLU A 67 12.59 -5.51 -0.59
C GLU A 67 13.07 -6.70 0.26
N SER A 68 13.58 -6.42 1.46
CA SER A 68 14.08 -7.45 2.38
C SER A 68 13.00 -8.47 2.76
N LEU A 69 11.78 -7.99 3.08
CA LEU A 69 10.66 -8.87 3.42
C LEU A 69 10.20 -9.70 2.22
N LEU A 70 10.10 -9.11 1.04
CA LEU A 70 9.74 -9.85 -0.17
C LEU A 70 10.77 -10.93 -0.49
N LYS A 71 12.06 -10.61 -0.38
CA LYS A 71 13.15 -11.56 -0.59
C LYS A 71 13.11 -12.71 0.42
N LYS A 72 12.88 -12.41 1.69
CA LYS A 72 12.75 -13.42 2.77
C LYS A 72 11.67 -14.46 2.46
N HIS A 73 10.61 -14.06 1.73
CA HIS A 73 9.47 -14.91 1.41
C HIS A 73 9.42 -15.42 -0.03
N GLY A 74 10.45 -15.20 -0.85
CA GLY A 74 10.50 -15.61 -2.26
C GLY A 74 9.47 -14.90 -3.15
N LEU A 75 9.18 -13.63 -2.83
CA LEU A 75 8.16 -12.80 -3.50
C LEU A 75 8.76 -11.62 -4.29
N GLU A 76 10.07 -11.63 -4.56
CA GLU A 76 10.81 -10.55 -5.25
C GLU A 76 10.27 -10.26 -6.65
N ARG A 77 9.60 -11.24 -7.24
CA ARG A 77 8.98 -11.12 -8.57
C ARG A 77 7.76 -10.21 -8.61
N LEU A 78 7.17 -9.90 -7.45
CA LEU A 78 6.01 -9.01 -7.39
C LEU A 78 6.44 -7.57 -7.66
N PRO A 79 5.71 -6.82 -8.49
CA PRO A 79 5.92 -5.39 -8.59
C PRO A 79 5.55 -4.71 -7.27
N TRP A 80 6.39 -3.77 -6.84
CA TRP A 80 6.15 -3.01 -5.63
C TRP A 80 6.66 -1.56 -5.76
N PHE A 81 6.05 -0.67 -5.01
CA PHE A 81 6.40 0.74 -4.93
C PHE A 81 6.44 1.18 -3.47
N ALA A 82 7.52 1.84 -3.08
CA ALA A 82 7.74 2.36 -1.73
C ALA A 82 8.52 3.67 -1.78
N ASN A 83 8.54 4.42 -0.70
CA ASN A 83 9.45 5.53 -0.55
C ASN A 83 10.89 5.02 -0.45
N HIS A 84 11.87 5.84 -0.86
CA HIS A 84 13.26 5.42 -0.85
C HIS A 84 13.96 5.87 0.43
N ALA A 85 14.89 5.04 0.91
CA ALA A 85 15.79 5.34 2.01
C ALA A 85 17.21 5.63 1.50
N LYS A 86 17.84 6.68 2.02
CA LYS A 86 19.26 6.96 1.81
C LYS A 86 19.99 7.04 3.13
N PHE A 87 21.06 6.28 3.26
CA PHE A 87 21.99 6.42 4.36
C PHE A 87 23.01 7.51 3.99
N VAL A 88 23.04 8.58 4.78
CA VAL A 88 23.95 9.71 4.57
C VAL A 88 24.87 9.80 5.77
N SER A 89 26.18 9.56 5.55
CA SER A 89 27.21 9.69 6.59
C SER A 89 27.82 11.08 6.53
N ASP A 90 27.88 11.75 7.69
CA ASP A 90 28.47 13.05 7.90
C ASP A 90 29.15 13.08 9.27
N ASP A 91 30.41 13.45 9.33
CA ASP A 91 31.27 13.49 10.57
C ASP A 91 31.16 12.21 11.43
N GLY A 92 31.10 11.04 10.78
CA GLY A 92 31.02 9.75 11.48
C GLY A 92 29.63 9.36 11.99
N VAL A 93 28.62 10.19 11.76
CA VAL A 93 27.23 9.92 12.09
C VAL A 93 26.47 9.54 10.81
N THR A 94 25.81 8.39 10.82
CA THR A 94 24.98 7.96 9.69
C THR A 94 23.50 8.23 9.97
N LYS A 95 22.88 9.01 9.11
CA LYS A 95 21.46 9.36 9.18
C LYS A 95 20.67 8.69 8.08
N LEU A 96 19.47 8.26 8.40
CA LEU A 96 18.49 7.77 7.43
C LEU A 96 17.67 8.96 6.89
N LYS A 97 17.75 9.20 5.58
CA LYS A 97 16.97 10.25 4.90
C LYS A 97 15.96 9.62 3.94
N PRO A 98 14.67 9.84 4.12
CA PRO A 98 13.66 9.38 3.16
C PRO A 98 13.63 10.29 1.93
N SER A 99 13.26 9.73 0.78
CA SER A 99 12.86 10.46 -0.42
C SER A 99 11.59 9.86 -1.00
N PHE A 100 10.81 10.69 -1.68
CA PHE A 100 9.42 10.42 -2.05
C PHE A 100 9.23 10.50 -3.57
N PRO A 101 9.76 9.52 -4.34
CA PRO A 101 9.77 9.59 -5.80
C PRO A 101 8.37 9.49 -6.43
N TYR A 102 7.40 8.97 -5.69
CA TYR A 102 6.03 8.72 -6.17
C TYR A 102 5.01 9.67 -5.55
N ARG A 103 5.46 10.82 -5.06
CA ARG A 103 4.56 11.87 -4.57
C ARG A 103 3.79 12.47 -5.74
N SER A 104 2.49 12.67 -5.56
CA SER A 104 1.65 13.35 -6.55
C SER A 104 1.66 14.86 -6.29
N GLU A 105 1.79 15.65 -7.35
CA GLU A 105 1.67 17.12 -7.29
C GLU A 105 0.25 17.56 -6.88
N HIS A 106 -0.74 16.72 -7.15
CA HIS A 106 -2.14 16.96 -6.81
C HIS A 106 -2.57 16.40 -5.45
N CYS A 107 -1.63 15.87 -4.65
CA CYS A 107 -1.93 15.29 -3.35
C CYS A 107 -0.85 15.65 -2.31
N GLU A 108 -1.21 16.46 -1.35
CA GLU A 108 -0.30 16.86 -0.27
C GLU A 108 -0.21 15.84 0.88
N GLN A 109 -1.06 14.81 0.89
CA GLN A 109 -1.20 13.89 2.02
C GLN A 109 -0.25 12.68 1.96
N CYS A 110 0.04 12.18 0.75
CA CYS A 110 0.72 10.90 0.57
C CYS A 110 2.22 11.06 0.27
N GLY A 111 3.06 10.22 0.85
CA GLY A 111 4.46 10.08 0.46
C GLY A 111 4.62 9.24 -0.81
N ASN A 112 3.84 8.18 -0.92
CA ASN A 112 3.71 7.33 -2.10
C ASN A 112 2.24 7.36 -2.56
N CYS A 113 1.96 7.92 -3.73
CA CYS A 113 0.59 8.09 -4.21
C CYS A 113 0.02 6.77 -4.77
N LYS A 114 -0.57 5.97 -3.88
CA LYS A 114 -1.16 4.67 -4.21
C LYS A 114 -2.27 4.78 -5.27
N ARG A 115 -3.03 5.88 -5.28
CA ARG A 115 -4.00 6.18 -6.34
C ARG A 115 -3.35 6.21 -7.72
N ASN A 116 -2.25 6.96 -7.88
CA ASN A 116 -1.60 7.12 -9.18
C ASN A 116 -1.06 5.78 -9.69
N HIS A 117 -0.48 4.95 -8.82
CA HIS A 117 -0.06 3.61 -9.21
C HIS A 117 -1.23 2.76 -9.69
N MET A 118 -2.38 2.80 -9.01
CA MET A 118 -3.58 2.07 -9.43
C MET A 118 -4.06 2.53 -10.81
N LEU A 119 -4.14 3.83 -11.02
CA LEU A 119 -4.61 4.41 -12.29
C LEU A 119 -3.64 4.10 -13.43
N ALA A 120 -2.34 4.26 -13.20
CA ALA A 120 -1.31 4.01 -14.22
C ALA A 120 -1.17 2.52 -14.60
N SER A 121 -1.58 1.59 -13.73
CA SER A 121 -1.45 0.14 -13.95
C SER A 121 -2.74 -0.55 -14.38
N SER A 122 -3.82 0.19 -14.64
CA SER A 122 -5.14 -0.38 -14.98
C SER A 122 -5.71 0.21 -16.27
N ALA A 123 -6.47 -0.59 -17.00
CA ALA A 123 -7.30 -0.15 -18.11
C ALA A 123 -8.71 0.22 -17.63
N ASP A 124 -9.51 0.88 -18.48
CA ASP A 124 -10.84 1.41 -18.14
C ASP A 124 -11.84 0.32 -17.74
N ASP A 125 -11.71 -0.87 -18.28
CA ASP A 125 -12.56 -2.04 -18.04
C ASP A 125 -12.01 -2.99 -16.97
N ASP A 126 -10.85 -2.71 -16.43
CA ASP A 126 -10.28 -3.50 -15.34
C ASP A 126 -11.08 -3.33 -14.05
N THR A 127 -11.18 -4.43 -13.30
CA THR A 127 -11.72 -4.42 -11.95
C THR A 127 -10.61 -4.28 -10.92
N LEU A 128 -10.59 -3.17 -10.23
CA LEU A 128 -9.57 -2.86 -9.23
C LEU A 128 -9.97 -3.39 -7.85
N ILE A 129 -9.13 -4.24 -7.28
CA ILE A 129 -9.28 -4.78 -5.93
C ILE A 129 -8.21 -4.16 -5.04
N TYR A 130 -8.61 -3.58 -3.94
CA TYR A 130 -7.71 -2.97 -2.98
C TYR A 130 -7.79 -3.64 -1.61
N VAL A 131 -6.64 -3.96 -1.05
CA VAL A 131 -6.51 -4.53 0.30
C VAL A 131 -5.66 -3.58 1.13
N GLY A 132 -6.20 -3.05 2.23
CA GLY A 132 -5.50 -2.08 3.06
C GLY A 132 -6.01 -2.02 4.49
N ASP A 133 -5.30 -1.28 5.35
CA ASP A 133 -5.62 -1.22 6.78
C ASP A 133 -5.48 0.18 7.40
N GLY A 134 -4.82 1.10 6.70
CA GLY A 134 -4.34 2.33 7.30
C GLY A 134 -4.83 3.63 6.69
N ILE A 135 -4.28 4.70 7.23
CA ILE A 135 -4.60 6.07 6.82
C ILE A 135 -4.11 6.35 5.40
N SER A 136 -2.96 5.80 5.04
CA SER A 136 -2.36 5.97 3.71
C SER A 136 -3.18 5.33 2.59
N ASP A 137 -4.14 4.47 2.92
CA ASP A 137 -5.00 3.76 1.96
C ASP A 137 -6.27 4.54 1.62
N ARG A 138 -6.59 5.60 2.38
CA ARG A 138 -7.83 6.37 2.27
C ARG A 138 -8.08 6.94 0.88
N CYS A 139 -7.04 7.43 0.23
CA CYS A 139 -7.16 7.96 -1.12
C CYS A 139 -7.44 6.83 -2.13
N ALA A 140 -6.68 5.75 -2.07
CA ALA A 140 -6.74 4.64 -3.01
C ALA A 140 -8.10 3.91 -3.02
N VAL A 141 -8.71 3.65 -1.85
CA VAL A 141 -9.98 2.91 -1.77
C VAL A 141 -11.15 3.59 -2.46
N ARG A 142 -11.07 4.89 -2.73
CA ARG A 142 -12.09 5.62 -3.48
C ARG A 142 -12.17 5.17 -4.93
N TYR A 143 -11.06 4.67 -5.48
CA TYR A 143 -10.88 4.28 -6.88
C TYR A 143 -11.01 2.77 -7.10
N ALA A 144 -11.10 1.97 -6.02
CA ALA A 144 -11.21 0.52 -6.09
C ALA A 144 -12.66 0.04 -6.21
N ASP A 145 -12.90 -0.98 -7.04
CA ASP A 145 -14.20 -1.61 -7.21
C ASP A 145 -14.54 -2.55 -6.07
N VAL A 146 -13.54 -3.26 -5.55
CA VAL A 146 -13.66 -4.13 -4.38
C VAL A 146 -12.63 -3.68 -3.35
N VAL A 147 -13.10 -3.44 -2.13
CA VAL A 147 -12.26 -3.00 -1.02
C VAL A 147 -12.27 -4.06 0.07
N PHE A 148 -11.08 -4.48 0.48
CA PHE A 148 -10.86 -5.20 1.72
C PHE A 148 -10.23 -4.25 2.73
N ALA A 149 -10.87 -4.08 3.89
CA ALA A 149 -10.44 -3.13 4.90
C ALA A 149 -10.30 -3.79 6.27
N LYS A 150 -9.29 -3.35 7.04
CA LYS A 150 -9.17 -3.63 8.47
C LYS A 150 -8.71 -2.37 9.22
N ALA A 151 -8.72 -2.42 10.54
CA ALA A 151 -8.23 -1.36 11.44
C ALA A 151 -8.79 0.04 11.11
N ASP A 152 -7.92 1.04 10.95
CA ASP A 152 -8.33 2.45 10.75
C ASP A 152 -9.05 2.69 9.42
N LEU A 153 -8.80 1.85 8.42
CA LEU A 153 -9.45 1.97 7.12
C LEU A 153 -10.94 1.66 7.17
N ILE A 154 -11.39 0.76 8.08
CA ILE A 154 -12.81 0.46 8.26
C ILE A 154 -13.60 1.73 8.60
N ARG A 155 -13.14 2.48 9.62
CA ARG A 155 -13.81 3.72 10.04
C ARG A 155 -13.89 4.75 8.91
N TYR A 156 -12.82 4.85 8.13
CA TYR A 156 -12.82 5.73 6.97
C TYR A 156 -13.84 5.28 5.90
N CYS A 157 -13.84 4.01 5.53
CA CYS A 157 -14.81 3.47 4.57
C CYS A 157 -16.25 3.71 5.02
N GLN A 158 -16.55 3.47 6.29
CA GLN A 158 -17.86 3.74 6.88
C GLN A 158 -18.25 5.23 6.77
N SER A 159 -17.33 6.14 7.12
CA SER A 159 -17.58 7.59 7.08
C SER A 159 -17.80 8.13 5.66
N GLN A 160 -17.25 7.46 4.65
CA GLN A 160 -17.34 7.85 3.25
C GLN A 160 -18.35 7.02 2.44
N ASN A 161 -19.16 6.16 3.09
CA ASN A 161 -20.09 5.23 2.43
C ASN A 161 -19.43 4.34 1.38
N ILE A 162 -18.17 3.95 1.60
CA ILE A 162 -17.43 3.04 0.74
C ILE A 162 -17.76 1.60 1.18
N SER A 163 -18.34 0.81 0.28
CA SER A 163 -18.57 -0.61 0.54
C SER A 163 -17.25 -1.36 0.65
N PHE A 164 -17.10 -2.21 1.65
CA PHE A 164 -15.88 -2.98 1.88
C PHE A 164 -16.20 -4.37 2.47
N HIS A 165 -15.23 -5.25 2.37
CA HIS A 165 -15.19 -6.52 3.08
C HIS A 165 -14.17 -6.42 4.21
N GLU A 166 -14.60 -6.68 5.44
CA GLU A 166 -13.68 -6.76 6.57
C GLU A 166 -12.84 -8.03 6.49
N PHE A 167 -11.56 -7.92 6.86
CA PHE A 167 -10.63 -9.04 6.90
C PHE A 167 -9.70 -8.95 8.12
N ARG A 168 -9.22 -10.07 8.63
CA ARG A 168 -8.23 -10.16 9.70
C ARG A 168 -6.83 -10.45 9.14
N ASP A 169 -6.79 -11.38 8.20
CA ASP A 169 -5.60 -11.83 7.50
C ASP A 169 -5.91 -12.23 6.05
N PHE A 170 -4.91 -12.59 5.27
CA PHE A 170 -5.10 -12.93 3.86
C PHE A 170 -5.86 -14.24 3.60
N ARG A 171 -6.18 -15.07 4.63
CA ARG A 171 -7.13 -16.18 4.48
C ARG A 171 -8.54 -15.66 4.19
N ASP A 172 -8.95 -14.61 4.92
CA ASP A 172 -10.28 -14.02 4.74
C ASP A 172 -10.40 -13.39 3.36
N VAL A 173 -9.35 -12.67 2.92
CA VAL A 173 -9.27 -12.06 1.57
C VAL A 173 -9.39 -13.15 0.50
N LYS A 174 -8.56 -14.20 0.59
CA LYS A 174 -8.57 -15.33 -0.36
C LYS A 174 -9.94 -16.00 -0.42
N ALA A 175 -10.51 -16.36 0.73
CA ALA A 175 -11.82 -17.03 0.78
C ALA A 175 -12.94 -16.18 0.17
N ARG A 176 -12.89 -14.86 0.34
CA ARG A 176 -13.86 -13.96 -0.29
C ARG A 176 -13.63 -13.85 -1.78
N MET A 177 -12.39 -13.77 -2.23
CA MET A 177 -12.04 -13.74 -3.64
C MET A 177 -12.48 -15.02 -4.37
N GLU A 178 -12.29 -16.18 -3.77
CA GLU A 178 -12.79 -17.46 -4.31
C GLU A 178 -14.29 -17.42 -4.57
N ARG A 179 -15.09 -16.91 -3.62
CA ARG A 179 -16.53 -16.77 -3.80
C ARG A 179 -16.90 -15.79 -4.92
N ILE A 180 -16.19 -14.65 -4.99
CA ILE A 180 -16.40 -13.64 -6.04
C ILE A 180 -16.15 -14.26 -7.41
N LEU A 181 -15.05 -15.00 -7.59
CA LEU A 181 -14.71 -15.65 -8.85
C LEU A 181 -15.73 -16.74 -9.24
N GLN A 182 -16.20 -17.54 -8.26
CA GLN A 182 -17.23 -18.57 -8.49
C GLN A 182 -18.57 -17.98 -8.92
N GLN A 183 -18.94 -16.81 -8.42
CA GLN A 183 -20.19 -16.15 -8.78
C GLN A 183 -20.18 -15.52 -10.19
N GLY A 184 -18.98 -15.39 -10.79
CA GLY A 184 -18.80 -14.88 -12.15
C GLY A 184 -19.29 -13.44 -12.38
N ARG A 185 -19.63 -12.71 -11.29
CA ARG A 185 -20.09 -11.33 -11.35
C ARG A 185 -19.36 -10.49 -10.29
N LEU A 186 -18.40 -9.71 -10.76
CA LEU A 186 -17.93 -8.52 -10.06
C LEU A 186 -18.74 -7.34 -10.62
N THR A 187 -19.55 -6.73 -9.77
CA THR A 187 -20.19 -5.46 -10.13
C THR A 187 -19.28 -4.35 -9.65
N PRO A 188 -18.60 -3.63 -10.57
CA PRO A 188 -17.74 -2.51 -10.20
C PRO A 188 -18.57 -1.45 -9.46
N ARG A 189 -17.97 -0.82 -8.45
CA ARG A 189 -18.59 0.31 -7.76
C ARG A 189 -18.72 1.49 -8.71
N ARG A 190 -19.95 2.01 -8.85
CA ARG A 190 -20.24 3.14 -9.73
C ARG A 190 -19.39 4.37 -9.36
N GLU A 191 -19.28 4.66 -8.07
CA GLU A 191 -18.53 5.79 -7.53
C GLU A 191 -17.02 5.67 -7.83
N ALA A 192 -16.47 4.46 -7.76
CA ALA A 192 -15.06 4.20 -8.09
C ALA A 192 -14.79 4.43 -9.59
N ARG A 193 -15.69 3.96 -10.46
CA ARG A 193 -15.57 4.20 -11.91
C ARG A 193 -15.68 5.68 -12.25
N MET A 194 -16.62 6.40 -11.63
CA MET A 194 -16.71 7.86 -11.82
C MET A 194 -15.45 8.56 -11.34
N ALA A 195 -14.94 8.22 -10.14
CA ALA A 195 -13.72 8.80 -9.61
C ALA A 195 -12.50 8.56 -10.51
N ARG A 196 -12.37 7.35 -11.09
CA ARG A 196 -11.31 7.07 -12.08
C ARG A 196 -11.43 7.94 -13.32
N ARG A 197 -12.63 8.01 -13.89
CA ARG A 197 -12.89 8.85 -15.06
C ARG A 197 -12.58 10.33 -14.79
N ASP A 198 -13.02 10.86 -13.65
CA ASP A 198 -12.79 12.26 -13.29
C ASP A 198 -11.28 12.55 -13.11
N ALA A 199 -10.53 11.58 -12.57
CA ALA A 199 -9.07 11.70 -12.44
C ALA A 199 -8.37 11.80 -13.80
N PHE A 200 -8.77 11.00 -14.79
CA PHE A 200 -8.21 11.07 -16.16
C PHE A 200 -8.58 12.35 -16.91
N ILE A 201 -9.68 13.02 -16.55
CA ILE A 201 -10.08 14.29 -17.20
C ILE A 201 -9.31 15.46 -16.56
N ALA A 202 -8.90 15.34 -15.30
CA ALA A 202 -8.24 16.41 -14.54
C ALA A 202 -6.71 16.45 -14.70
N GLU A 203 -6.11 15.41 -15.28
CA GLU A 203 -4.68 15.30 -15.64
C GLU A 203 -4.45 15.63 -17.11
#